data_e026c758d2f4327c89f98bc62477130c
#
_entry.id   e026c758d2f4327c89f98bc62477130c
#
_cell.length_a   1.000
_cell.length_b   1.000
_cell.length_c   1.000
_cell.angle_alpha   90.00
_cell.angle_beta   90.00
_cell.angle_gamma   90.00
#
_symmetry.space_group_name_H-M   'P 1'
#
loop_
_entity.id
_entity.type
_entity.pdbx_description
1 polymer ?
#
loop_
_entity_poly.entity_id
_entity_poly.type
_entity_poly.pdbx_seq_one_letter_code
_entity_poly.pdbx_strand_id
1 'polypeptide(L)'
;HEVKPGEIMTGYGKIKKGYEYPLLKFVVISESDIFGSEKKKKKHHRTYEGEKIASFTDLNIGDYVVHENHGLGIYRGIEKIEVDKTVKDYIKIEYAGGGNLYILATQLELIQKYAGADAKKPKLNKLGGQEWNKTKTKVRGAVKEIAQDLVKLYAQRQDQEGFVYGPDTVWQREFEEMFPFEETEDQELAIEATKKDMESTKIMDRLICGDVGYGKTEIAIRAAFKAVQDGKQVAFLVPTTILAQQHYNNFVQRMKDFPVNIDLLCRFRSSAEQKKTVEALKKGSVDIIIGTHRLLSKDVVYKDLGLLIIDEEQRFGVTHKEKIKQLKTNIDVLTLTATPIPRTLHMSLIGIRDMSV
;
A
#
# COMPACT_ATOMS: atom_id res chain seq x y z
N HIS A 1 -27.46 4.44 -38.16
CA HIS A 1 -28.01 5.72 -38.65
C HIS A 1 -26.87 6.70 -38.77
N GLU A 2 -26.58 7.17 -39.97
CA GLU A 2 -25.64 8.29 -40.17
C GLU A 2 -26.41 9.58 -39.94
N VAL A 3 -25.93 10.42 -39.04
CA VAL A 3 -26.51 11.74 -38.71
C VAL A 3 -26.12 12.73 -39.81
N LYS A 4 -27.07 13.38 -40.44
CA LYS A 4 -26.86 14.38 -41.49
C LYS A 4 -26.59 15.76 -40.86
N PRO A 5 -25.88 16.68 -41.57
CA PRO A 5 -25.71 18.04 -41.09
C PRO A 5 -27.04 18.71 -40.75
N GLY A 6 -27.18 19.18 -39.52
CA GLY A 6 -28.43 19.80 -39.01
C GLY A 6 -29.37 18.85 -38.27
N GLU A 7 -29.07 17.55 -38.21
CA GLU A 7 -29.85 16.58 -37.43
C GLU A 7 -29.28 16.42 -36.02
N ILE A 8 -30.16 16.27 -35.05
CA ILE A 8 -29.80 15.99 -33.64
C ILE A 8 -30.26 14.57 -33.31
N MET A 9 -29.35 13.72 -32.89
CA MET A 9 -29.65 12.38 -32.41
C MET A 9 -29.51 12.34 -30.90
N THR A 10 -30.51 11.84 -30.19
CA THR A 10 -30.51 11.67 -28.74
C THR A 10 -30.33 10.19 -28.38
N GLY A 11 -29.57 9.94 -27.33
CA GLY A 11 -29.35 8.59 -26.83
C GLY A 11 -29.22 8.58 -25.31
N TYR A 12 -29.33 7.40 -24.72
CA TYR A 12 -29.10 7.22 -23.28
C TYR A 12 -27.71 6.71 -23.03
N GLY A 13 -26.96 7.44 -22.19
CA GLY A 13 -25.57 7.06 -21.80
C GLY A 13 -25.05 7.91 -20.66
N LYS A 14 -23.95 7.48 -20.04
CA LYS A 14 -23.31 8.22 -18.96
C LYS A 14 -21.86 8.52 -19.35
N ILE A 15 -21.55 9.78 -19.61
CA ILE A 15 -20.21 10.27 -19.88
C ILE A 15 -19.74 11.05 -18.65
N LYS A 16 -18.61 10.61 -18.05
CA LYS A 16 -18.08 11.24 -16.83
C LYS A 16 -17.31 12.53 -17.09
N LYS A 17 -16.69 12.66 -18.27
CA LYS A 17 -15.92 13.82 -18.69
C LYS A 17 -15.94 13.91 -20.20
N GLY A 18 -16.07 15.11 -20.74
CA GLY A 18 -15.98 15.35 -22.18
C GLY A 18 -14.55 15.22 -22.69
N TYR A 19 -14.43 15.15 -24.02
CA TYR A 19 -13.15 15.06 -24.71
C TYR A 19 -13.22 15.67 -26.11
N GLU A 20 -12.08 16.04 -26.67
CA GLU A 20 -11.98 16.68 -27.98
C GLU A 20 -10.98 15.93 -28.87
N TYR A 21 -11.35 15.74 -30.13
CA TYR A 21 -10.47 15.25 -31.19
C TYR A 21 -10.28 16.34 -32.26
N PRO A 22 -9.29 17.23 -32.13
CA PRO A 22 -9.13 18.39 -33.03
C PRO A 22 -8.97 18.00 -34.50
N LEU A 23 -8.24 16.92 -34.78
CA LEU A 23 -8.02 16.42 -36.14
C LEU A 23 -9.31 15.94 -36.82
N LEU A 24 -10.26 15.43 -36.06
CA LEU A 24 -11.56 14.97 -36.56
C LEU A 24 -12.64 16.05 -36.45
N LYS A 25 -12.33 17.21 -35.89
CA LYS A 25 -13.28 18.28 -35.56
C LYS A 25 -14.47 17.76 -34.77
N PHE A 26 -14.19 16.87 -33.81
CA PHE A 26 -15.20 16.18 -33.01
C PHE A 26 -15.01 16.51 -31.54
N VAL A 27 -16.09 16.96 -30.89
CA VAL A 27 -16.10 17.34 -29.47
C VAL A 27 -17.26 16.62 -28.78
N VAL A 28 -16.98 16.07 -27.62
CA VAL A 28 -18.00 15.53 -26.71
C VAL A 28 -17.99 16.37 -25.44
N ILE A 29 -19.13 16.94 -25.10
CA ILE A 29 -19.32 17.76 -23.91
C ILE A 29 -20.16 16.98 -22.92
N SER A 30 -19.68 16.83 -21.69
CA SER A 30 -20.40 16.18 -20.60
C SER A 30 -21.11 17.21 -19.71
N GLU A 31 -22.04 16.76 -18.89
CA GLU A 31 -22.69 17.60 -17.89
C GLU A 31 -21.70 18.28 -16.94
N SER A 32 -20.62 17.57 -16.58
CA SER A 32 -19.58 18.11 -15.70
C SER A 32 -18.74 19.23 -16.34
N ASP A 33 -18.66 19.28 -17.67
CA ASP A 33 -17.93 20.34 -18.38
C ASP A 33 -18.76 21.62 -18.47
N ILE A 34 -20.07 21.52 -18.47
CA ILE A 34 -20.99 22.66 -18.55
C ILE A 34 -21.25 23.25 -17.16
N PHE A 35 -21.55 22.39 -16.18
CA PHE A 35 -22.03 22.81 -14.86
C PHE A 35 -20.96 22.75 -13.76
N GLY A 36 -19.74 22.27 -14.10
CA GLY A 36 -18.67 22.01 -13.15
C GLY A 36 -18.96 20.80 -12.25
N SER A 37 -17.92 20.16 -11.77
CA SER A 37 -18.09 19.11 -10.75
C SER A 37 -18.33 19.79 -9.40
N GLU A 38 -19.48 19.57 -8.78
CA GLU A 38 -19.67 19.93 -7.37
C GLU A 38 -18.55 19.28 -6.52
N LYS A 39 -17.64 20.09 -6.00
CA LYS A 39 -16.67 19.65 -5.01
C LYS A 39 -17.45 19.31 -3.73
N LYS A 40 -17.88 18.05 -3.59
CA LYS A 40 -18.37 17.55 -2.31
C LYS A 40 -17.26 17.76 -1.29
N LYS A 41 -17.48 18.65 -0.31
CA LYS A 41 -16.60 18.81 0.85
C LYS A 41 -16.40 17.44 1.48
N LYS A 42 -15.19 16.90 1.39
CA LYS A 42 -14.82 15.65 2.03
C LYS A 42 -14.97 15.84 3.53
N LYS A 43 -16.02 15.29 4.13
CA LYS A 43 -16.05 15.07 5.57
C LYS A 43 -14.90 14.10 5.89
N HIS A 44 -14.07 14.46 6.87
CA HIS A 44 -13.04 13.57 7.39
C HIS A 44 -13.70 12.32 7.98
N HIS A 45 -13.74 11.23 7.21
CA HIS A 45 -14.14 9.91 7.68
C HIS A 45 -12.93 9.22 8.31
N ARG A 46 -13.05 8.84 9.57
CA ARG A 46 -12.13 7.90 10.23
C ARG A 46 -12.19 6.58 9.47
N THR A 47 -11.07 6.15 8.91
CA THR A 47 -10.94 4.91 8.14
C THR A 47 -10.77 3.74 9.11
N TYR A 48 -11.71 2.82 9.11
CA TYR A 48 -11.60 1.51 9.74
C TYR A 48 -11.41 0.44 8.65
N GLU A 49 -10.57 -0.57 8.94
CA GLU A 49 -10.37 -1.72 8.05
C GLU A 49 -11.62 -2.62 8.09
N GLY A 50 -12.46 -2.48 7.10
CA GLY A 50 -13.61 -3.31 6.78
C GLY A 50 -14.10 -2.90 5.40
N GLU A 51 -14.69 -3.82 4.64
CA GLU A 51 -15.34 -3.45 3.38
C GLU A 51 -16.44 -2.43 3.69
N LYS A 52 -16.25 -1.20 3.19
CA LYS A 52 -17.26 -0.15 3.33
C LYS A 52 -18.48 -0.55 2.53
N ILE A 53 -19.63 -0.59 3.20
CA ILE A 53 -20.91 -0.76 2.55
C ILE A 53 -21.23 0.56 1.86
N ALA A 54 -21.04 0.60 0.54
CA ALA A 54 -21.35 1.79 -0.26
C ALA A 54 -22.84 1.85 -0.65
N SER A 55 -23.51 0.69 -0.67
CA SER A 55 -24.94 0.55 -1.02
C SER A 55 -25.56 -0.61 -0.25
N PHE A 56 -26.87 -0.57 -0.09
CA PHE A 56 -27.65 -1.69 0.46
C PHE A 56 -27.54 -2.98 -0.37
N THR A 57 -27.17 -2.87 -1.63
CA THR A 57 -26.96 -4.01 -2.54
C THR A 57 -25.73 -4.84 -2.16
N ASP A 58 -24.85 -4.31 -1.31
CA ASP A 58 -23.63 -5.00 -0.88
C ASP A 58 -23.87 -5.95 0.32
N LEU A 59 -25.08 -5.88 0.92
CA LEU A 59 -25.47 -6.71 2.08
C LEU A 59 -26.52 -7.75 1.70
N ASN A 60 -26.22 -9.01 2.02
CA ASN A 60 -27.17 -10.10 1.93
C ASN A 60 -27.71 -10.48 3.32
N ILE A 61 -28.99 -10.87 3.40
CA ILE A 61 -29.56 -11.36 4.66
C ILE A 61 -28.76 -12.57 5.14
N GLY A 62 -28.27 -12.50 6.38
CA GLY A 62 -27.39 -13.50 6.97
C GLY A 62 -25.91 -13.10 7.01
N ASP A 63 -25.52 -12.00 6.35
CA ASP A 63 -24.16 -11.48 6.44
C ASP A 63 -23.81 -11.04 7.87
N TYR A 64 -22.58 -11.31 8.25
CA TYR A 64 -22.03 -10.76 9.49
C TYR A 64 -21.67 -9.29 9.30
N VAL A 65 -22.13 -8.44 10.19
CA VAL A 65 -21.87 -6.99 10.18
C VAL A 65 -21.35 -6.54 11.54
N VAL A 66 -20.46 -5.55 11.53
CA VAL A 66 -19.90 -4.95 12.74
C VAL A 66 -20.49 -3.56 12.89
N HIS A 67 -21.20 -3.32 13.96
CA HIS A 67 -21.64 -1.98 14.34
C HIS A 67 -20.61 -1.31 15.24
N GLU A 68 -20.30 -0.03 15.00
CA GLU A 68 -19.25 0.71 15.72
C GLU A 68 -19.36 0.62 17.25
N ASN A 69 -20.59 0.69 17.80
CA ASN A 69 -20.83 0.73 19.24
C ASN A 69 -21.29 -0.60 19.85
N HIS A 70 -21.83 -1.52 19.04
CA HIS A 70 -22.45 -2.76 19.53
C HIS A 70 -21.71 -4.05 19.11
N GLY A 71 -20.74 -3.93 18.19
CA GLY A 71 -19.93 -5.04 17.74
C GLY A 71 -20.60 -5.92 16.71
N LEU A 72 -20.26 -7.21 16.71
CA LEU A 72 -20.63 -8.16 15.68
C LEU A 72 -22.06 -8.67 15.84
N GLY A 73 -22.85 -8.53 14.79
CA GLY A 73 -24.21 -9.06 14.65
C GLY A 73 -24.45 -9.65 13.26
N ILE A 74 -25.66 -10.12 13.02
CA ILE A 74 -26.11 -10.66 11.71
C ILE A 74 -27.14 -9.71 11.10
N TYR A 75 -26.93 -9.32 9.87
CA TYR A 75 -27.89 -8.53 9.10
C TYR A 75 -29.13 -9.36 8.77
N ARG A 76 -30.31 -8.86 9.12
CA ARG A 76 -31.60 -9.51 8.93
C ARG A 76 -32.51 -8.83 7.93
N GLY A 77 -32.02 -7.81 7.24
CA GLY A 77 -32.79 -7.06 6.24
C GLY A 77 -33.22 -5.69 6.71
N ILE A 78 -34.08 -5.07 5.93
CA ILE A 78 -34.67 -3.75 6.20
C ILE A 78 -36.12 -3.94 6.60
N GLU A 79 -36.52 -3.34 7.72
CA GLU A 79 -37.89 -3.30 8.19
C GLU A 79 -38.42 -1.87 8.20
N LYS A 80 -39.69 -1.71 7.77
CA LYS A 80 -40.39 -0.43 7.87
C LYS A 80 -41.02 -0.33 9.25
N ILE A 81 -40.62 0.69 10.02
CA ILE A 81 -41.14 0.89 11.37
C ILE A 81 -41.78 2.29 11.41
N GLU A 82 -43.00 2.36 11.91
CA GLU A 82 -43.68 3.63 12.15
C GLU A 82 -43.31 4.16 13.54
N VAL A 83 -42.67 5.35 13.56
CA VAL A 83 -42.34 6.08 14.78
C VAL A 83 -42.91 7.49 14.62
N ASP A 84 -43.69 7.94 15.58
CA ASP A 84 -44.31 9.29 15.59
C ASP A 84 -45.11 9.58 14.30
N LYS A 85 -45.92 8.64 13.83
CA LYS A 85 -46.72 8.72 12.61
C LYS A 85 -45.90 8.88 11.32
N THR A 86 -44.60 8.60 11.36
CA THR A 86 -43.70 8.63 10.20
C THR A 86 -43.14 7.25 9.99
N VAL A 87 -43.34 6.66 8.80
CA VAL A 87 -42.76 5.37 8.40
C VAL A 87 -41.31 5.62 7.93
N LYS A 88 -40.36 4.91 8.54
CA LYS A 88 -38.95 4.99 8.18
C LYS A 88 -38.39 3.57 7.98
N ASP A 89 -37.41 3.48 7.08
CA ASP A 89 -36.70 2.22 6.83
C ASP A 89 -35.57 2.04 7.86
N TYR A 90 -35.59 0.89 8.55
CA TYR A 90 -34.57 0.51 9.55
C TYR A 90 -33.85 -0.75 9.12
N ILE A 91 -32.55 -0.76 9.29
CA ILE A 91 -31.68 -1.94 9.16
C ILE A 91 -31.80 -2.74 10.45
N LYS A 92 -32.19 -4.01 10.33
CA LYS A 92 -32.28 -4.94 11.46
C LYS A 92 -31.02 -5.76 11.58
N ILE A 93 -30.41 -5.73 12.76
CA ILE A 93 -29.23 -6.52 13.10
C ILE A 93 -29.54 -7.36 14.33
N GLU A 94 -29.38 -8.68 14.20
CA GLU A 94 -29.57 -9.64 15.29
C GLU A 94 -28.25 -9.92 16.02
N TYR A 95 -28.30 -9.92 17.33
CA TYR A 95 -27.18 -10.17 18.22
C TYR A 95 -27.35 -11.48 19.01
N ALA A 96 -26.29 -11.91 19.71
CA ALA A 96 -26.37 -13.11 20.56
C ALA A 96 -27.46 -12.97 21.63
N GLY A 97 -28.27 -14.04 21.79
CA GLY A 97 -29.41 -14.05 22.70
C GLY A 97 -30.70 -13.48 22.13
N GLY A 98 -30.78 -13.29 20.80
CA GLY A 98 -32.01 -12.88 20.13
C GLY A 98 -32.32 -11.37 20.21
N GLY A 99 -31.39 -10.55 20.75
CA GLY A 99 -31.54 -9.11 20.77
C GLY A 99 -31.42 -8.52 19.38
N ASN A 100 -32.33 -7.63 19.01
CA ASN A 100 -32.32 -6.93 17.73
C ASN A 100 -32.00 -5.45 17.91
N LEU A 101 -31.11 -4.94 17.06
CA LEU A 101 -30.82 -3.51 16.93
C LEU A 101 -31.43 -3.00 15.61
N TYR A 102 -32.10 -1.87 15.70
CA TYR A 102 -32.66 -1.17 14.56
C TYR A 102 -31.93 0.15 14.37
N ILE A 103 -31.29 0.34 13.23
CA ILE A 103 -30.62 1.58 12.86
C ILE A 103 -31.28 2.17 11.62
N LEU A 104 -31.36 3.50 11.55
CA LEU A 104 -31.91 4.14 10.36
C LEU A 104 -31.13 3.75 9.11
N ALA A 105 -31.82 3.47 8.00
CA ALA A 105 -31.19 3.15 6.74
C ALA A 105 -30.23 4.25 6.24
N THR A 106 -30.46 5.50 6.62
CA THR A 106 -29.56 6.63 6.35
C THR A 106 -28.23 6.60 7.11
N GLN A 107 -28.12 5.74 8.13
CA GLN A 107 -26.92 5.58 8.99
C GLN A 107 -26.13 4.33 8.63
N LEU A 108 -26.10 3.94 7.36
CA LEU A 108 -25.34 2.78 6.88
C LEU A 108 -23.83 2.86 7.22
N GLU A 109 -23.32 4.05 7.39
CA GLU A 109 -21.93 4.33 7.80
C GLU A 109 -21.54 3.78 9.17
N LEU A 110 -22.52 3.49 10.04
CA LEU A 110 -22.27 2.92 11.37
C LEU A 110 -22.00 1.42 11.34
N ILE A 111 -22.21 0.77 10.21
CA ILE A 111 -21.98 -0.67 10.04
C ILE A 111 -20.98 -0.95 8.94
N GLN A 112 -20.25 -2.04 9.10
CA GLN A 112 -19.31 -2.55 8.12
C GLN A 112 -19.52 -4.05 7.94
N LYS A 113 -19.28 -4.55 6.71
CA LYS A 113 -19.30 -5.99 6.46
C LYS A 113 -18.11 -6.64 7.15
N TYR A 114 -18.34 -7.75 7.85
CA TYR A 114 -17.26 -8.49 8.48
C TYR A 114 -16.44 -9.25 7.42
N ALA A 115 -15.19 -8.91 7.28
CA ALA A 115 -14.24 -9.52 6.35
C ALA A 115 -13.29 -10.49 7.07
N GLY A 116 -13.82 -11.45 7.85
CA GLY A 116 -12.99 -12.44 8.51
C GLY A 116 -12.45 -13.49 7.54
N ALA A 117 -11.14 -13.70 7.56
CA ALA A 117 -10.46 -14.70 6.73
C ALA A 117 -10.60 -16.15 7.23
N ASP A 118 -11.19 -16.36 8.41
CA ASP A 118 -11.25 -17.66 9.07
C ASP A 118 -12.52 -18.45 8.74
N ALA A 119 -12.34 -19.74 8.45
CA ALA A 119 -13.42 -20.70 8.16
C ALA A 119 -14.36 -20.98 9.35
N LYS A 120 -14.14 -20.38 10.51
CA LYS A 120 -14.98 -20.52 11.71
C LYS A 120 -15.99 -19.40 11.82
N LYS A 121 -17.25 -19.75 12.07
CA LYS A 121 -18.32 -18.77 12.34
C LYS A 121 -17.92 -17.88 13.53
N PRO A 122 -17.85 -16.55 13.35
CA PRO A 122 -17.46 -15.67 14.44
C PRO A 122 -18.52 -15.64 15.54
N LYS A 123 -18.09 -15.45 16.80
CA LYS A 123 -19.01 -15.36 17.95
C LYS A 123 -19.69 -14.01 17.96
N LEU A 124 -21.01 -13.98 17.96
CA LEU A 124 -21.80 -12.76 18.05
C LEU A 124 -21.63 -12.07 19.42
N ASN A 125 -21.65 -10.76 19.42
CA ASN A 125 -21.71 -9.97 20.65
C ASN A 125 -23.15 -9.95 21.23
N LYS A 126 -23.26 -9.70 22.54
CA LYS A 126 -24.54 -9.42 23.18
C LYS A 126 -24.86 -7.92 23.14
N LEU A 127 -26.08 -7.56 22.76
CA LEU A 127 -26.55 -6.19 22.79
C LEU A 127 -26.54 -5.65 24.24
N GLY A 128 -25.92 -4.48 24.46
CA GLY A 128 -25.74 -3.91 25.79
C GLY A 128 -24.63 -4.57 26.65
N GLY A 129 -23.94 -5.57 26.14
CA GLY A 129 -22.83 -6.23 26.83
C GLY A 129 -21.53 -5.40 26.82
N GLN A 130 -20.68 -5.63 27.81
CA GLN A 130 -19.37 -4.98 27.90
C GLN A 130 -18.28 -5.65 27.03
N GLU A 131 -18.56 -6.80 26.42
CA GLU A 131 -17.58 -7.58 25.65
C GLU A 131 -16.96 -6.77 24.48
N TRP A 132 -17.80 -6.02 23.76
CA TRP A 132 -17.33 -5.17 22.66
C TRP A 132 -16.42 -4.05 23.14
N ASN A 133 -16.76 -3.38 24.22
CA ASN A 133 -15.93 -2.34 24.80
C ASN A 133 -14.60 -2.88 25.31
N LYS A 134 -14.59 -4.06 25.93
CA LYS A 134 -13.34 -4.76 26.31
C LYS A 134 -12.48 -5.09 25.09
N THR A 135 -13.10 -5.57 24.00
CA THR A 135 -12.39 -5.85 22.74
C THR A 135 -11.79 -4.58 22.15
N LYS A 136 -12.57 -3.47 22.07
CA LYS A 136 -12.07 -2.17 21.61
C LYS A 136 -10.91 -1.66 22.47
N THR A 137 -11.01 -1.77 23.78
CA THR A 137 -9.94 -1.33 24.70
C THR A 137 -8.68 -2.17 24.53
N LYS A 138 -8.82 -3.50 24.39
CA LYS A 138 -7.68 -4.40 24.13
C LYS A 138 -6.98 -4.07 22.82
N VAL A 139 -7.76 -3.86 21.75
CA VAL A 139 -7.20 -3.48 20.42
C VAL A 139 -6.53 -2.11 20.48
N ARG A 140 -7.14 -1.12 21.16
CA ARG A 140 -6.52 0.20 21.37
C ARG A 140 -5.21 0.11 22.15
N GLY A 141 -5.16 -0.74 23.19
CA GLY A 141 -3.95 -1.02 23.95
C GLY A 141 -2.84 -1.59 23.07
N ALA A 142 -3.14 -2.63 22.30
CA ALA A 142 -2.20 -3.25 21.37
C ALA A 142 -1.71 -2.27 20.28
N VAL A 143 -2.61 -1.45 19.73
CA VAL A 143 -2.22 -0.41 18.74
C VAL A 143 -1.30 0.63 19.38
N LYS A 144 -1.57 1.05 20.62
CA LYS A 144 -0.71 2.00 21.36
C LYS A 144 0.68 1.42 21.62
N GLU A 145 0.75 0.17 22.02
CA GLU A 145 2.02 -0.55 22.25
C GLU A 145 2.85 -0.63 20.96
N ILE A 146 2.22 -1.05 19.85
CA ILE A 146 2.87 -1.07 18.54
C ILE A 146 3.35 0.34 18.11
N ALA A 147 2.57 1.37 18.40
CA ALA A 147 2.97 2.75 18.08
C ALA A 147 4.18 3.18 18.92
N GLN A 148 4.24 2.82 20.21
CA GLN A 148 5.37 3.11 21.07
C GLN A 148 6.64 2.39 20.61
N ASP A 149 6.55 1.12 20.19
CA ASP A 149 7.69 0.36 19.65
C ASP A 149 8.22 0.97 18.36
N LEU A 150 7.34 1.49 17.52
CA LEU A 150 7.75 2.21 16.31
C LEU A 150 8.49 3.50 16.65
N VAL A 151 7.95 4.32 17.55
CA VAL A 151 8.61 5.57 17.97
C VAL A 151 10.00 5.28 18.55
N LYS A 152 10.14 4.23 19.36
CA LYS A 152 11.45 3.79 19.88
C LYS A 152 12.40 3.39 18.76
N LEU A 153 11.95 2.61 17.78
CA LEU A 153 12.76 2.21 16.63
C LEU A 153 13.26 3.42 15.84
N TYR A 154 12.37 4.39 15.59
CA TYR A 154 12.75 5.61 14.88
C TYR A 154 13.70 6.48 15.68
N ALA A 155 13.48 6.64 16.99
CA ALA A 155 14.41 7.35 17.86
C ALA A 155 15.81 6.69 17.85
N GLN A 156 15.86 5.37 17.95
CA GLN A 156 17.13 4.63 17.83
C GLN A 156 17.84 4.83 16.49
N ARG A 157 17.08 4.93 15.39
CA ARG A 157 17.66 5.20 14.07
C ARG A 157 18.18 6.63 13.93
N GLN A 158 17.50 7.61 14.54
CA GLN A 158 17.94 9.00 14.53
C GLN A 158 19.24 9.23 15.32
N ASP A 159 19.49 8.40 16.34
CA ASP A 159 20.70 8.47 17.18
C ASP A 159 21.88 7.70 16.57
N GLN A 160 21.67 6.96 15.48
CA GLN A 160 22.72 6.18 14.80
C GLN A 160 23.16 6.87 13.51
N GLU A 161 24.45 6.86 13.25
CA GLU A 161 24.99 7.26 11.96
C GLU A 161 24.84 6.13 10.95
N GLY A 162 24.29 6.45 9.77
CA GLY A 162 24.17 5.57 8.63
C GLY A 162 25.45 5.49 7.82
N PHE A 163 25.48 4.59 6.86
CA PHE A 163 26.51 4.59 5.84
C PHE A 163 26.24 5.78 4.90
N VAL A 164 27.25 6.60 4.66
CA VAL A 164 27.18 7.75 3.75
C VAL A 164 27.65 7.30 2.38
N TYR A 165 26.75 7.25 1.42
CA TYR A 165 27.09 6.93 0.05
C TYR A 165 27.82 8.09 -0.64
N GLY A 166 28.75 7.77 -1.54
CA GLY A 166 29.48 8.76 -2.30
C GLY A 166 28.60 9.53 -3.30
N PRO A 167 29.09 10.65 -3.86
CA PRO A 167 28.39 11.36 -4.94
C PRO A 167 28.30 10.49 -6.20
N ASP A 168 27.39 10.85 -7.11
CA ASP A 168 27.18 10.10 -8.33
C ASP A 168 28.45 9.95 -9.16
N THR A 169 28.81 8.70 -9.44
CA THR A 169 29.94 8.35 -10.31
C THR A 169 29.60 8.59 -11.78
N VAL A 170 30.60 8.49 -12.66
CA VAL A 170 30.38 8.51 -14.12
C VAL A 170 29.44 7.38 -14.53
N TRP A 171 29.59 6.18 -13.95
CA TRP A 171 28.73 5.04 -14.23
C TRP A 171 27.28 5.25 -13.78
N GLN A 172 27.05 5.96 -12.68
CA GLN A 172 25.69 6.33 -12.26
C GLN A 172 25.01 7.21 -13.32
N ARG A 173 25.72 8.20 -13.82
CA ARG A 173 25.20 9.12 -14.86
C ARG A 173 24.92 8.39 -16.17
N GLU A 174 25.86 7.59 -16.65
CA GLU A 174 25.67 6.76 -17.85
C GLU A 174 24.47 5.81 -17.69
N PHE A 175 24.35 5.19 -16.53
CA PHE A 175 23.22 4.33 -16.21
C PHE A 175 21.88 5.07 -16.26
N GLU A 176 21.82 6.27 -15.76
CA GLU A 176 20.61 7.11 -15.77
C GLU A 176 20.29 7.62 -17.17
N GLU A 177 21.27 8.06 -17.94
CA GLU A 177 21.12 8.49 -19.34
C GLU A 177 20.64 7.36 -20.27
N MET A 178 20.92 6.10 -19.94
CA MET A 178 20.41 4.93 -20.66
C MET A 178 18.93 4.63 -20.40
N PHE A 179 18.25 5.42 -19.58
CA PHE A 179 16.81 5.25 -19.37
C PHE A 179 16.04 5.66 -20.62
N PRO A 180 15.19 4.78 -21.20
CA PRO A 180 14.61 5.00 -22.53
C PRO A 180 13.41 5.97 -22.55
N PHE A 181 13.04 6.53 -21.41
CA PHE A 181 11.89 7.43 -21.25
C PHE A 181 12.35 8.75 -20.64
N GLU A 182 11.57 9.79 -20.84
CA GLU A 182 11.74 11.05 -20.12
C GLU A 182 11.12 10.93 -18.73
N GLU A 183 11.85 11.38 -17.71
CA GLU A 183 11.35 11.45 -16.35
C GLU A 183 10.31 12.56 -16.22
N THR A 184 9.34 12.33 -15.36
CA THR A 184 8.45 13.41 -14.92
C THR A 184 9.14 14.25 -13.84
N GLU A 185 8.71 15.50 -13.67
CA GLU A 185 9.23 16.39 -12.61
C GLU A 185 9.17 15.74 -11.22
N ASP A 186 8.06 15.04 -10.90
CA ASP A 186 7.91 14.33 -9.62
C ASP A 186 8.89 13.15 -9.49
N GLN A 187 9.19 12.46 -10.58
CA GLN A 187 10.19 11.38 -10.58
C GLN A 187 11.59 11.94 -10.34
N GLU A 188 11.98 13.03 -11.01
CA GLU A 188 13.26 13.71 -10.80
C GLU A 188 13.41 14.15 -9.34
N LEU A 189 12.42 14.83 -8.79
CA LEU A 189 12.42 15.26 -7.40
C LEU A 189 12.55 14.08 -6.43
N ALA A 190 11.88 12.96 -6.70
CA ALA A 190 11.95 11.78 -5.86
C ALA A 190 13.31 11.07 -5.96
N ILE A 191 13.93 11.04 -7.14
CA ILE A 191 15.28 10.50 -7.37
C ILE A 191 16.30 11.35 -6.61
N GLU A 192 16.28 12.68 -6.79
CA GLU A 192 17.19 13.60 -6.12
C GLU A 192 17.07 13.51 -4.59
N ALA A 193 15.82 13.50 -4.08
CA ALA A 193 15.58 13.39 -2.65
C ALA A 193 16.09 12.05 -2.08
N THR A 194 15.93 10.94 -2.82
CA THR A 194 16.43 9.62 -2.43
C THR A 194 17.97 9.60 -2.39
N LYS A 195 18.63 10.13 -3.42
CA LYS A 195 20.09 10.23 -3.47
C LYS A 195 20.64 11.09 -2.34
N LYS A 196 20.01 12.26 -2.09
CA LYS A 196 20.39 13.15 -1.00
C LYS A 196 20.27 12.50 0.37
N ASP A 197 19.25 11.70 0.60
CA ASP A 197 19.13 10.94 1.84
C ASP A 197 20.26 9.91 1.97
N MET A 198 20.56 9.15 0.89
CA MET A 198 21.66 8.18 0.88
C MET A 198 23.03 8.82 1.10
N GLU A 199 23.23 10.06 0.66
CA GLU A 199 24.46 10.83 0.85
C GLU A 199 24.55 11.54 2.22
N SER A 200 23.52 11.39 3.05
CA SER A 200 23.48 11.97 4.40
C SER A 200 24.00 11.00 5.45
N THR A 201 24.35 11.54 6.63
CA THR A 201 24.74 10.73 7.81
C THR A 201 23.52 10.06 8.47
N LYS A 202 22.30 10.48 8.14
CA LYS A 202 21.07 9.90 8.69
C LYS A 202 20.70 8.65 7.92
N ILE A 203 20.31 7.63 8.64
CA ILE A 203 19.79 6.40 8.03
C ILE A 203 18.47 6.70 7.31
N MET A 204 18.46 6.54 5.99
CA MET A 204 17.27 6.80 5.16
C MET A 204 16.09 5.89 5.54
N ASP A 205 14.90 6.45 5.69
CA ASP A 205 13.62 5.73 5.65
C ASP A 205 12.62 6.53 4.84
N ARG A 206 12.68 6.37 3.51
CA ARG A 206 11.86 7.12 2.56
C ARG A 206 10.73 6.28 2.00
N LEU A 207 9.55 6.88 1.92
CA LEU A 207 8.36 6.34 1.26
C LEU A 207 8.16 7.02 -0.10
N ILE A 208 8.20 6.24 -1.17
CA ILE A 208 7.78 6.68 -2.50
C ILE A 208 6.32 6.28 -2.71
N CYS A 209 5.47 7.27 -2.86
CA CYS A 209 4.04 7.11 -3.02
C CYS A 209 3.61 7.60 -4.40
N GLY A 210 3.00 6.76 -5.21
CA GLY A 210 2.50 7.12 -6.54
C GLY A 210 1.63 6.00 -7.10
N ASP A 211 0.77 6.30 -8.05
CA ASP A 211 -0.13 5.30 -8.66
C ASP A 211 0.62 4.19 -9.40
N VAL A 212 -0.09 3.13 -9.75
CA VAL A 212 0.46 2.02 -10.54
C VAL A 212 0.86 2.53 -11.93
N GLY A 213 2.08 2.19 -12.37
CA GLY A 213 2.60 2.60 -13.68
C GLY A 213 3.38 3.94 -13.68
N TYR A 214 3.45 4.65 -12.57
CA TYR A 214 4.16 5.94 -12.45
C TYR A 214 5.68 5.82 -12.22
N GLY A 215 6.28 4.71 -12.62
CA GLY A 215 7.74 4.58 -12.68
C GLY A 215 8.46 4.48 -11.32
N LYS A 216 7.77 4.24 -10.20
CA LYS A 216 8.40 4.07 -8.86
C LYS A 216 9.57 3.08 -8.85
N THR A 217 9.49 2.05 -9.69
CA THR A 217 10.53 1.03 -9.80
C THR A 217 11.85 1.61 -10.32
N GLU A 218 11.82 2.60 -11.22
CA GLU A 218 13.04 3.23 -11.73
C GLU A 218 13.78 3.99 -10.62
N ILE A 219 13.06 4.67 -9.73
CA ILE A 219 13.66 5.33 -8.55
C ILE A 219 14.41 4.30 -7.70
N ALA A 220 13.78 3.15 -7.46
CA ALA A 220 14.39 2.06 -6.69
C ALA A 220 15.60 1.43 -7.42
N ILE A 221 15.55 1.30 -8.73
CA ILE A 221 16.66 0.79 -9.56
C ILE A 221 17.87 1.71 -9.47
N ARG A 222 17.68 3.03 -9.57
CA ARG A 222 18.77 4.03 -9.45
C ARG A 222 19.39 4.04 -8.06
N ALA A 223 18.56 3.97 -7.01
CA ALA A 223 19.05 3.84 -5.63
C ALA A 223 19.83 2.53 -5.41
N ALA A 224 19.35 1.41 -5.97
CA ALA A 224 20.04 0.14 -5.89
C ALA A 224 21.40 0.18 -6.61
N PHE A 225 21.45 0.77 -7.81
CA PHE A 225 22.68 0.91 -8.57
C PHE A 225 23.70 1.75 -7.81
N LYS A 226 23.28 2.88 -7.22
CA LYS A 226 24.11 3.73 -6.37
C LYS A 226 24.68 2.95 -5.18
N ALA A 227 23.88 2.16 -4.48
CA ALA A 227 24.33 1.36 -3.36
C ALA A 227 25.40 0.33 -3.76
N VAL A 228 25.20 -0.33 -4.91
CA VAL A 228 26.18 -1.30 -5.44
C VAL A 228 27.50 -0.65 -5.83
N GLN A 229 27.48 0.57 -6.37
CA GLN A 229 28.67 1.33 -6.71
C GLN A 229 29.61 1.52 -5.48
N ASP A 230 29.04 1.67 -4.29
CA ASP A 230 29.77 1.81 -3.04
C ASP A 230 30.00 0.46 -2.33
N GLY A 231 29.85 -0.65 -3.06
CA GLY A 231 30.15 -2.00 -2.59
C GLY A 231 29.12 -2.58 -1.62
N LYS A 232 27.95 -1.94 -1.45
CA LYS A 232 26.88 -2.43 -0.58
C LYS A 232 25.95 -3.39 -1.30
N GLN A 233 25.47 -4.39 -0.57
CA GLN A 233 24.43 -5.28 -1.07
C GLN A 233 23.05 -4.64 -0.93
N VAL A 234 22.17 -4.98 -1.86
CA VAL A 234 20.77 -4.51 -1.91
C VAL A 234 19.81 -5.67 -1.81
N ALA A 235 18.82 -5.58 -0.92
CA ALA A 235 17.70 -6.51 -0.84
C ALA A 235 16.42 -5.84 -1.33
N PHE A 236 15.78 -6.44 -2.33
CA PHE A 236 14.48 -5.99 -2.87
C PHE A 236 13.38 -6.97 -2.46
N LEU A 237 12.56 -6.56 -1.52
CA LEU A 237 11.51 -7.39 -0.91
C LEU A 237 10.14 -7.09 -1.55
N VAL A 238 9.49 -8.13 -2.06
CA VAL A 238 8.19 -8.03 -2.71
C VAL A 238 7.18 -9.04 -2.13
N PRO A 239 5.86 -8.76 -2.18
CA PRO A 239 4.87 -9.62 -1.54
C PRO A 239 4.59 -10.93 -2.28
N THR A 240 4.81 -11.00 -3.59
CA THR A 240 4.47 -12.17 -4.40
C THR A 240 5.63 -12.64 -5.27
N THR A 241 5.62 -13.92 -5.61
CA THR A 241 6.64 -14.53 -6.48
C THR A 241 6.58 -14.01 -7.92
N ILE A 242 5.41 -13.63 -8.40
CA ILE A 242 5.23 -13.05 -9.74
C ILE A 242 5.90 -11.69 -9.80
N LEU A 243 5.67 -10.82 -8.80
CA LEU A 243 6.34 -9.53 -8.71
C LEU A 243 7.86 -9.69 -8.55
N ALA A 244 8.33 -10.69 -7.79
CA ALA A 244 9.75 -10.95 -7.66
C ALA A 244 10.39 -11.27 -9.01
N GLN A 245 9.76 -12.12 -9.83
CA GLN A 245 10.24 -12.44 -11.17
C GLN A 245 10.19 -11.24 -12.11
N GLN A 246 9.14 -10.44 -12.04
CA GLN A 246 8.99 -9.23 -12.85
C GLN A 246 10.08 -8.21 -12.52
N HIS A 247 10.29 -7.90 -11.25
CA HIS A 247 11.36 -6.99 -10.84
C HIS A 247 12.75 -7.55 -11.19
N TYR A 248 12.98 -8.85 -10.98
CA TYR A 248 14.24 -9.48 -11.37
C TYR A 248 14.55 -9.26 -12.85
N ASN A 249 13.58 -9.50 -13.74
CA ASN A 249 13.77 -9.31 -15.17
C ASN A 249 14.05 -7.83 -15.51
N ASN A 250 13.33 -6.91 -14.87
CA ASN A 250 13.53 -5.46 -15.07
C ASN A 250 14.93 -5.01 -14.62
N PHE A 251 15.38 -5.45 -13.45
CA PHE A 251 16.70 -5.12 -12.94
C PHE A 251 17.82 -5.70 -13.82
N VAL A 252 17.71 -6.99 -14.20
CA VAL A 252 18.69 -7.62 -15.10
C VAL A 252 18.75 -6.90 -16.44
N GLN A 253 17.60 -6.57 -17.03
CA GLN A 253 17.58 -5.86 -18.31
C GLN A 253 18.16 -4.46 -18.20
N ARG A 254 17.86 -3.73 -17.13
CA ARG A 254 18.27 -2.37 -16.90
C ARG A 254 19.77 -2.26 -16.59
N MET A 255 20.35 -3.27 -15.94
CA MET A 255 21.77 -3.30 -15.53
C MET A 255 22.63 -4.22 -16.38
N LYS A 256 22.15 -4.71 -17.55
CA LYS A 256 22.83 -5.72 -18.37
C LYS A 256 24.24 -5.31 -18.84
N ASP A 257 24.47 -4.01 -19.01
CA ASP A 257 25.72 -3.47 -19.53
C ASP A 257 26.70 -3.09 -18.40
N PHE A 258 26.36 -3.36 -17.15
CA PHE A 258 27.15 -3.07 -15.96
C PHE A 258 27.51 -4.34 -15.19
N PRO A 259 28.67 -4.37 -14.51
CA PRO A 259 29.14 -5.55 -13.77
C PRO A 259 28.40 -5.71 -12.42
N VAL A 260 27.08 -5.87 -12.44
CA VAL A 260 26.23 -6.04 -11.28
C VAL A 260 25.62 -7.43 -11.28
N ASN A 261 25.85 -8.19 -10.21
CA ASN A 261 25.33 -9.54 -10.04
C ASN A 261 23.96 -9.52 -9.33
N ILE A 262 22.91 -9.84 -10.06
CA ILE A 262 21.54 -9.85 -9.57
C ILE A 262 21.05 -11.30 -9.49
N ASP A 263 20.45 -11.68 -8.37
CA ASP A 263 19.86 -13.01 -8.22
C ASP A 263 18.44 -12.93 -7.61
N LEU A 264 17.73 -14.04 -7.71
CA LEU A 264 16.32 -14.16 -7.31
C LEU A 264 16.16 -15.23 -6.23
N LEU A 265 15.52 -14.91 -5.12
CA LEU A 265 15.24 -15.85 -4.04
C LEU A 265 13.72 -15.96 -3.76
N CYS A 266 13.08 -16.91 -4.39
CA CYS A 266 11.66 -17.18 -4.24
C CYS A 266 11.35 -18.68 -4.41
N ARG A 267 10.10 -19.07 -4.15
CA ARG A 267 9.68 -20.48 -4.23
C ARG A 267 9.71 -21.09 -5.65
N PHE A 268 9.90 -20.31 -6.71
CA PHE A 268 10.05 -20.83 -8.07
C PHE A 268 11.44 -21.42 -8.32
N ARG A 269 12.41 -21.10 -7.48
CA ARG A 269 13.74 -21.71 -7.53
C ARG A 269 13.76 -23.01 -6.74
N SER A 270 14.46 -24.01 -7.27
CA SER A 270 14.69 -25.28 -6.57
C SER A 270 15.45 -25.07 -5.25
N SER A 271 15.34 -26.01 -4.33
CA SER A 271 16.07 -25.94 -3.05
C SER A 271 17.59 -25.86 -3.22
N ALA A 272 18.13 -26.50 -4.27
CA ALA A 272 19.55 -26.45 -4.57
C ALA A 272 19.98 -25.06 -5.06
N GLU A 273 19.21 -24.45 -5.96
CA GLU A 273 19.44 -23.08 -6.43
C GLU A 273 19.33 -22.07 -5.29
N GLN A 274 18.31 -22.19 -4.43
CA GLN A 274 18.16 -21.32 -3.27
C GLN A 274 19.38 -21.39 -2.33
N LYS A 275 19.89 -22.59 -2.05
CA LYS A 275 21.11 -22.76 -1.24
C LYS A 275 22.31 -22.09 -1.87
N LYS A 276 22.50 -22.26 -3.19
CA LYS A 276 23.58 -21.63 -3.95
C LYS A 276 23.49 -20.10 -3.87
N THR A 277 22.29 -19.54 -4.08
CA THR A 277 22.05 -18.10 -3.97
C THR A 277 22.35 -17.59 -2.56
N VAL A 278 21.90 -18.28 -1.51
CA VAL A 278 22.15 -17.88 -0.10
C VAL A 278 23.67 -17.91 0.21
N GLU A 279 24.38 -18.92 -0.26
CA GLU A 279 25.86 -18.97 -0.08
C GLU A 279 26.57 -17.87 -0.85
N ALA A 280 26.14 -17.58 -2.08
CA ALA A 280 26.68 -16.50 -2.90
C ALA A 280 26.43 -15.12 -2.26
N LEU A 281 25.25 -14.92 -1.69
CA LEU A 281 24.88 -13.71 -0.97
C LEU A 281 25.77 -13.50 0.27
N LYS A 282 25.99 -14.57 1.05
CA LYS A 282 26.87 -14.54 2.22
C LYS A 282 28.34 -14.24 1.86
N LYS A 283 28.81 -14.72 0.70
CA LYS A 283 30.16 -14.45 0.18
C LYS A 283 30.31 -13.04 -0.40
N GLY A 284 29.20 -12.36 -0.69
CA GLY A 284 29.19 -11.03 -1.33
C GLY A 284 29.38 -11.10 -2.85
N SER A 285 29.11 -12.23 -3.49
CA SER A 285 29.14 -12.37 -4.95
C SER A 285 27.78 -12.09 -5.61
N VAL A 286 26.76 -11.77 -4.82
CA VAL A 286 25.47 -11.25 -5.28
C VAL A 286 25.35 -9.84 -4.74
N ASP A 287 25.20 -8.86 -5.61
CA ASP A 287 25.09 -7.44 -5.27
C ASP A 287 23.64 -7.07 -4.97
N ILE A 288 22.70 -7.55 -5.77
CA ILE A 288 21.27 -7.28 -5.62
C ILE A 288 20.51 -8.60 -5.53
N ILE A 289 19.79 -8.78 -4.43
CA ILE A 289 18.90 -9.94 -4.26
C ILE A 289 17.45 -9.50 -4.27
N ILE A 290 16.66 -10.08 -5.17
CA ILE A 290 15.23 -9.83 -5.27
C ILE A 290 14.47 -11.04 -4.77
N GLY A 291 13.46 -10.85 -3.94
CA GLY A 291 12.72 -12.01 -3.43
C GLY A 291 11.50 -11.66 -2.59
N THR A 292 10.85 -12.73 -2.16
CA THR A 292 9.68 -12.63 -1.27
C THR A 292 10.12 -12.72 0.21
N HIS A 293 9.15 -12.95 1.11
CA HIS A 293 9.41 -13.20 2.53
C HIS A 293 10.52 -14.23 2.82
N ARG A 294 10.95 -15.01 1.84
CA ARG A 294 12.10 -15.93 1.92
C ARG A 294 13.40 -15.18 2.25
N LEU A 295 13.54 -13.92 1.82
CA LEU A 295 14.67 -13.05 2.18
C LEU A 295 14.76 -12.77 3.69
N LEU A 296 13.67 -12.92 4.42
CA LEU A 296 13.58 -12.70 5.87
C LEU A 296 13.84 -13.97 6.69
N SER A 297 14.27 -15.05 6.06
CA SER A 297 14.56 -16.32 6.75
C SER A 297 15.91 -16.25 7.45
N LYS A 298 16.04 -16.94 8.59
CA LYS A 298 17.24 -16.89 9.45
C LYS A 298 18.53 -17.37 8.78
N ASP A 299 18.42 -18.22 7.75
CA ASP A 299 19.55 -18.77 6.98
C ASP A 299 20.05 -17.81 5.90
N VAL A 300 19.30 -16.72 5.60
CA VAL A 300 19.71 -15.69 4.66
C VAL A 300 20.58 -14.67 5.41
N VAL A 301 21.86 -14.73 5.13
CA VAL A 301 22.86 -13.86 5.71
C VAL A 301 23.47 -13.00 4.61
N TYR A 302 23.51 -11.71 4.83
CA TYR A 302 24.16 -10.73 3.94
C TYR A 302 25.59 -10.50 4.38
N LYS A 303 26.49 -10.27 3.44
CA LYS A 303 27.88 -9.88 3.76
C LYS A 303 27.94 -8.42 4.23
N ASP A 304 27.29 -7.53 3.47
CA ASP A 304 27.26 -6.09 3.76
C ASP A 304 26.00 -5.45 3.14
N LEU A 305 24.85 -5.63 3.80
CA LEU A 305 23.59 -5.06 3.35
C LEU A 305 23.55 -3.56 3.68
N GLY A 306 23.44 -2.71 2.65
CA GLY A 306 23.34 -1.26 2.79
C GLY A 306 21.95 -0.70 2.49
N LEU A 307 21.20 -1.33 1.56
CA LEU A 307 19.89 -0.83 1.16
C LEU A 307 18.84 -1.94 1.16
N LEU A 308 17.72 -1.68 1.81
CA LEU A 308 16.51 -2.51 1.76
C LEU A 308 15.40 -1.77 1.01
N ILE A 309 14.98 -2.31 -0.12
CA ILE A 309 13.85 -1.82 -0.88
C ILE A 309 12.64 -2.72 -0.61
N ILE A 310 11.48 -2.11 -0.32
CA ILE A 310 10.26 -2.85 0.01
C ILE A 310 9.14 -2.36 -0.91
N ASP A 311 8.59 -3.27 -1.70
CA ASP A 311 7.42 -2.98 -2.51
C ASP A 311 6.15 -3.44 -1.79
N GLU A 312 5.13 -2.56 -1.76
CA GLU A 312 3.81 -2.83 -1.16
C GLU A 312 3.89 -3.39 0.29
N GLU A 313 4.60 -2.68 1.19
CA GLU A 313 4.82 -3.08 2.59
C GLU A 313 3.53 -3.51 3.31
N GLN A 314 2.38 -2.94 2.96
CA GLN A 314 1.08 -3.25 3.57
C GLN A 314 0.62 -4.69 3.32
N ARG A 315 1.10 -5.33 2.26
CA ARG A 315 0.74 -6.72 1.90
C ARG A 315 1.49 -7.78 2.72
N PHE A 316 2.45 -7.38 3.55
CA PHE A 316 3.16 -8.30 4.42
C PHE A 316 2.40 -8.55 5.74
N GLY A 317 2.35 -9.82 6.18
CA GLY A 317 1.76 -10.20 7.45
C GLY A 317 2.57 -9.69 8.66
N VAL A 318 1.96 -9.73 9.85
CA VAL A 318 2.53 -9.20 11.11
C VAL A 318 3.92 -9.77 11.40
N THR A 319 4.08 -11.10 11.31
CA THR A 319 5.36 -11.79 11.56
C THR A 319 6.49 -11.32 10.61
N HIS A 320 6.16 -11.04 9.35
CA HIS A 320 7.14 -10.55 8.39
C HIS A 320 7.50 -9.09 8.69
N LYS A 321 6.55 -8.27 9.09
CA LYS A 321 6.79 -6.87 9.50
C LYS A 321 7.73 -6.76 10.70
N GLU A 322 7.64 -7.68 11.67
CA GLU A 322 8.58 -7.76 12.80
C GLU A 322 10.03 -8.04 12.31
N LYS A 323 10.19 -9.00 11.40
CA LYS A 323 11.51 -9.30 10.82
C LYS A 323 12.06 -8.15 9.98
N ILE A 324 11.22 -7.48 9.21
CA ILE A 324 11.57 -6.28 8.46
C ILE A 324 12.07 -5.19 9.41
N LYS A 325 11.42 -4.97 10.55
CA LYS A 325 11.88 -4.02 11.58
C LYS A 325 13.29 -4.31 12.06
N GLN A 326 13.63 -5.59 12.28
CA GLN A 326 14.97 -6.00 12.73
C GLN A 326 16.03 -5.71 11.67
N LEU A 327 15.72 -5.90 10.38
CA LEU A 327 16.63 -5.56 9.28
C LEU A 327 16.81 -4.05 9.11
N LYS A 328 15.77 -3.27 9.40
CA LYS A 328 15.77 -1.80 9.24
C LYS A 328 16.70 -1.05 10.19
N THR A 329 17.26 -1.68 11.22
CA THR A 329 17.90 -0.97 12.32
C THR A 329 19.07 -0.09 11.87
N ASN A 330 19.94 -0.58 10.98
CA ASN A 330 21.20 0.09 10.62
C ASN A 330 21.41 0.23 9.12
N ILE A 331 20.37 0.13 8.30
CA ILE A 331 20.46 0.20 6.85
C ILE A 331 19.44 1.18 6.29
N ASP A 332 19.72 1.71 5.12
CA ASP A 332 18.81 2.54 4.39
C ASP A 332 17.58 1.76 3.90
N VAL A 333 16.43 2.38 3.98
CA VAL A 333 15.16 1.78 3.59
C VAL A 333 14.41 2.67 2.62
N LEU A 334 14.07 2.08 1.47
CA LEU A 334 13.22 2.70 0.46
C LEU A 334 11.94 1.86 0.31
N THR A 335 10.79 2.43 0.59
CA THR A 335 9.51 1.73 0.46
C THR A 335 8.70 2.31 -0.69
N LEU A 336 8.21 1.44 -1.57
CA LEU A 336 7.35 1.79 -2.69
C LEU A 336 5.91 1.41 -2.39
N THR A 337 4.95 2.27 -2.70
CA THR A 337 3.53 1.94 -2.57
C THR A 337 2.66 2.72 -3.54
N ALA A 338 1.61 2.07 -4.05
CA ALA A 338 0.54 2.73 -4.80
C ALA A 338 -0.60 3.19 -3.87
N THR A 339 -0.79 2.50 -2.74
CA THR A 339 -1.88 2.75 -1.81
C THR A 339 -1.35 2.82 -0.39
N PRO A 340 -0.84 3.99 0.07
CA PRO A 340 -0.34 4.10 1.43
C PRO A 340 -1.48 3.85 2.42
N ILE A 341 -1.27 2.90 3.34
CA ILE A 341 -2.22 2.72 4.43
C ILE A 341 -2.20 3.95 5.34
N PRO A 342 -3.34 4.29 5.98
CA PRO A 342 -3.46 5.49 6.82
C PRO A 342 -2.36 5.62 7.87
N ARG A 343 -1.87 4.50 8.41
CA ARG A 343 -0.78 4.47 9.40
C ARG A 343 0.55 4.92 8.80
N THR A 344 0.96 4.35 7.67
CA THR A 344 2.23 4.70 7.00
C THR A 344 2.21 6.15 6.53
N LEU A 345 1.10 6.59 5.95
CA LEU A 345 0.89 7.97 5.55
C LEU A 345 0.91 8.93 6.76
N HIS A 346 0.26 8.55 7.89
CA HIS A 346 0.25 9.36 9.09
C HIS A 346 1.67 9.56 9.67
N MET A 347 2.50 8.52 9.66
CA MET A 347 3.89 8.61 10.10
C MET A 347 4.72 9.58 9.24
N SER A 348 4.49 9.61 7.93
CA SER A 348 5.14 10.57 7.04
C SER A 348 4.62 11.99 7.26
N LEU A 349 3.31 12.18 7.44
CA LEU A 349 2.70 13.49 7.69
C LEU A 349 3.13 14.14 9.01
N ILE A 350 3.50 13.36 10.03
CA ILE A 350 4.04 13.87 11.31
C ILE A 350 5.57 13.98 11.32
N GLY A 351 6.23 13.80 10.16
CA GLY A 351 7.67 13.97 10.01
C GLY A 351 8.53 12.86 10.61
N ILE A 352 7.95 11.71 10.94
CA ILE A 352 8.71 10.54 11.42
C ILE A 352 9.39 9.81 10.27
N ARG A 353 8.85 9.91 9.04
CA ARG A 353 9.34 9.25 7.85
C ARG A 353 9.30 10.20 6.66
N ASP A 354 10.38 10.25 5.89
CA ASP A 354 10.44 11.05 4.67
C ASP A 354 9.53 10.50 3.57
N MET A 355 8.94 11.37 2.75
CA MET A 355 7.98 10.98 1.71
C MET A 355 8.18 11.78 0.45
N SER A 356 8.15 11.08 -0.69
CA SER A 356 8.01 11.65 -2.03
C SER A 356 6.73 11.14 -2.68
N VAL A 357 5.96 12.01 -3.34
CA VAL A 357 4.65 11.70 -3.93
C VAL A 357 4.67 12.02 -5.41
#